data_71dc61d82677fa1b0d8e02e1fdeb9e96
#
_entry.id   71dc61d82677fa1b0d8e02e1fdeb9e96
#
_cell.length_a   1.000
_cell.length_b   1.000
_cell.length_c   1.000
_cell.angle_alpha   90.00
_cell.angle_beta   90.00
_cell.angle_gamma   90.00
#
_symmetry.space_group_name_H-M   'P 1'
#
loop_
_entity.id
_entity.type
_entity.pdbx_description
1 polymer ?
#
loop_
_entity_poly.entity_id
_entity_poly.type
_entity_poly.pdbx_seq_one_letter_code
_entity_poly.pdbx_strand_id
1 'polypeptide(L)'
;MATVQEKIDQMNAKKAHIRLGGGAARIEKQHAKGKYTARERLEKLFDEGTFVELDMFMKHRCTNFGQEKKDMPADGVVTGYGTVDGRLVYAYAQDFTVSGGALGEKHAHKIWKVMDLAMKMGAPCIGINDSFKIIDRTRIGSVMGADRKRKYAGKQ
;
A
#
# COMPACT_ATOMS: atom_id res chain seq x y z
N MET A 1 6.82 22.63 -24.13
CA MET A 1 5.85 21.68 -23.48
C MET A 1 6.40 20.27 -23.62
N ALA A 2 6.29 19.44 -22.57
CA ALA A 2 6.75 18.05 -22.67
C ALA A 2 5.87 17.27 -23.66
N THR A 3 6.51 16.45 -24.50
CA THR A 3 5.85 15.57 -25.46
C THR A 3 5.06 14.46 -24.75
N VAL A 4 4.15 13.79 -25.44
CA VAL A 4 3.42 12.64 -24.90
C VAL A 4 4.39 11.55 -24.48
N GLN A 5 5.42 11.27 -25.29
CA GLN A 5 6.43 10.26 -25.00
C GLN A 5 7.21 10.60 -23.72
N GLU A 6 7.67 11.83 -23.56
CA GLU A 6 8.36 12.26 -22.32
C GLU A 6 7.49 12.08 -21.07
N LYS A 7 6.18 12.32 -21.15
CA LYS A 7 5.25 12.08 -20.05
C LYS A 7 5.09 10.60 -19.72
N ILE A 8 5.05 9.74 -20.74
CA ILE A 8 5.00 8.28 -20.57
C ILE A 8 6.29 7.80 -19.90
N ASP A 9 7.43 8.28 -20.35
CA ASP A 9 8.74 7.90 -19.80
C ASP A 9 8.87 8.33 -18.33
N GLN A 10 8.43 9.56 -18.00
CA GLN A 10 8.37 10.04 -16.61
C GLN A 10 7.44 9.18 -15.74
N MET A 11 6.29 8.78 -16.26
CA MET A 11 5.38 7.89 -15.54
C MET A 11 6.01 6.52 -15.31
N ASN A 12 6.67 5.95 -16.31
CA ASN A 12 7.34 4.66 -16.21
C ASN A 12 8.51 4.72 -15.21
N ALA A 13 9.29 5.79 -15.20
CA ALA A 13 10.34 6.01 -14.22
C ALA A 13 9.78 6.08 -12.78
N LYS A 14 8.65 6.79 -12.58
CA LYS A 14 7.96 6.83 -11.29
C LYS A 14 7.45 5.44 -10.86
N LYS A 15 6.87 4.66 -11.78
CA LYS A 15 6.44 3.28 -11.50
C LYS A 15 7.62 2.41 -11.09
N ALA A 16 8.74 2.49 -11.80
CA ALA A 16 9.96 1.74 -11.48
C ALA A 16 10.47 2.09 -10.07
N HIS A 17 10.52 3.38 -9.73
CA HIS A 17 10.90 3.84 -8.40
C HIS A 17 9.96 3.29 -7.30
N ILE A 18 8.64 3.37 -7.50
CA ILE A 18 7.66 2.86 -6.54
C ILE A 18 7.78 1.34 -6.36
N ARG A 19 8.08 0.60 -7.43
CA ARG A 19 8.27 -0.85 -7.35
C ARG A 19 9.46 -1.27 -6.50
N LEU A 20 10.47 -0.43 -6.37
CA LEU A 20 11.62 -0.67 -5.46
C LEU A 20 11.25 -0.55 -3.97
N GLY A 21 10.03 -0.10 -3.65
CA GLY A 21 9.60 0.04 -2.25
C GLY A 21 10.60 0.84 -1.42
N GLY A 22 11.13 0.25 -0.35
CA GLY A 22 12.13 0.88 0.52
C GLY A 22 13.54 0.91 -0.05
N GLY A 23 13.75 0.47 -1.31
CA GLY A 23 15.03 0.44 -2.01
C GLY A 23 15.76 -0.90 -1.94
N ALA A 24 16.69 -1.11 -2.88
CA ALA A 24 17.39 -2.38 -3.09
C ALA A 24 18.01 -2.96 -1.82
N ALA A 25 18.71 -2.13 -1.02
CA ALA A 25 19.34 -2.59 0.21
C ALA A 25 18.37 -3.15 1.26
N ARG A 26 17.14 -2.62 1.32
CA ARG A 26 16.11 -3.13 2.24
C ARG A 26 15.44 -4.40 1.69
N ILE A 27 15.28 -4.48 0.38
CA ILE A 27 14.82 -5.69 -0.31
C ILE A 27 15.79 -6.83 -0.05
N GLU A 28 17.09 -6.60 -0.24
CA GLU A 28 18.13 -7.58 0.02
C GLU A 28 18.12 -8.07 1.48
N LYS A 29 17.98 -7.14 2.45
CA LYS A 29 17.81 -7.52 3.86
C LYS A 29 16.56 -8.37 4.13
N GLN A 30 15.50 -8.19 3.35
CA GLN A 30 14.29 -9.01 3.45
C GLN A 30 14.55 -10.41 2.90
N HIS A 31 15.20 -10.50 1.75
CA HIS A 31 15.58 -11.77 1.12
C HIS A 31 16.60 -12.55 1.97
N ALA A 32 17.57 -11.88 2.58
CA ALA A 32 18.54 -12.50 3.48
C ALA A 32 17.88 -13.16 4.71
N LYS A 33 16.67 -12.74 5.07
CA LYS A 33 15.84 -13.37 6.13
C LYS A 33 14.91 -14.48 5.59
N GLY A 34 15.05 -14.85 4.33
CA GLY A 34 14.16 -15.82 3.68
C GLY A 34 12.74 -15.30 3.41
N LYS A 35 12.54 -13.97 3.42
CA LYS A 35 11.22 -13.35 3.22
C LYS A 35 11.12 -12.69 1.85
N TYR A 36 9.97 -12.86 1.21
CA TYR A 36 9.60 -12.12 0.00
C TYR A 36 9.15 -10.69 0.31
N THR A 37 9.31 -9.79 -0.66
CA THR A 37 8.70 -8.46 -0.64
C THR A 37 7.17 -8.55 -0.79
N ALA A 38 6.48 -7.44 -0.53
CA ALA A 38 5.01 -7.40 -0.68
C ALA A 38 4.57 -7.74 -2.12
N ARG A 39 5.26 -7.19 -3.14
CA ARG A 39 4.93 -7.46 -4.55
C ARG A 39 5.18 -8.90 -4.94
N GLU A 40 6.33 -9.46 -4.57
CA GLU A 40 6.65 -10.86 -4.83
C GLU A 40 5.64 -11.82 -4.20
N ARG A 41 5.12 -11.49 -3.01
CA ARG A 41 4.06 -12.29 -2.37
C ARG A 41 2.76 -12.25 -3.16
N LEU A 42 2.38 -11.08 -3.68
CA LEU A 42 1.18 -10.94 -4.50
C LEU A 42 1.35 -11.60 -5.88
N GLU A 43 2.53 -11.48 -6.50
CA GLU A 43 2.85 -12.17 -7.75
C GLU A 43 2.81 -13.70 -7.60
N LYS A 44 3.17 -14.22 -6.41
CA LYS A 44 3.04 -15.66 -6.10
C LYS A 44 1.62 -16.10 -5.74
N LEU A 45 0.79 -15.19 -5.27
CA LEU A 45 -0.59 -15.44 -4.91
C LEU A 45 -1.48 -15.54 -6.13
N PHE A 46 -1.29 -14.64 -7.09
CA PHE A 46 -2.15 -14.52 -8.26
C PHE A 46 -1.65 -15.36 -9.44
N ASP A 47 -2.56 -15.74 -10.31
CA ASP A 47 -2.25 -16.34 -11.61
C ASP A 47 -1.35 -15.39 -12.41
N GLU A 48 -0.42 -15.94 -13.16
CA GLU A 48 0.58 -15.20 -13.90
C GLU A 48 -0.04 -14.11 -14.80
N GLY A 49 0.45 -12.89 -14.69
CA GLY A 49 0.03 -11.74 -15.48
C GLY A 49 -1.36 -11.16 -15.15
N THR A 50 -2.08 -11.69 -14.16
CA THR A 50 -3.44 -11.23 -13.82
C THR A 50 -3.45 -10.13 -12.77
N PHE A 51 -2.36 -9.93 -12.04
CA PHE A 51 -2.31 -8.93 -10.97
C PHE A 51 -2.38 -7.50 -11.50
N VAL A 52 -3.38 -6.75 -11.04
CA VAL A 52 -3.57 -5.31 -11.30
C VAL A 52 -3.40 -4.54 -10.01
N GLU A 53 -2.32 -3.77 -9.90
CA GLU A 53 -2.05 -2.92 -8.73
C GLU A 53 -2.93 -1.68 -8.74
N LEU A 54 -3.63 -1.41 -7.64
CA LEU A 54 -4.45 -0.23 -7.42
C LEU A 54 -3.71 0.79 -6.55
N ASP A 55 -3.96 2.09 -6.83
CA ASP A 55 -3.44 3.21 -6.04
C ASP A 55 -1.91 3.21 -5.84
N MET A 56 -1.16 2.70 -6.83
CA MET A 56 0.31 2.64 -6.79
C MET A 56 0.95 4.00 -6.48
N PHE A 57 0.41 5.09 -7.01
CA PHE A 57 0.96 6.44 -6.86
C PHE A 57 0.51 7.16 -5.58
N MET A 58 -0.33 6.53 -4.76
CA MET A 58 -0.80 7.14 -3.53
C MET A 58 0.35 7.26 -2.53
N LYS A 59 0.57 8.47 -2.00
CA LYS A 59 1.58 8.79 -0.99
C LYS A 59 0.91 9.25 0.29
N HIS A 60 1.63 9.14 1.41
CA HIS A 60 1.19 9.75 2.66
C HIS A 60 1.15 11.28 2.52
N ARG A 61 0.34 11.92 3.36
CA ARG A 61 0.22 13.37 3.45
C ARG A 61 0.59 13.93 4.83
N CYS A 62 1.33 13.14 5.61
CA CYS A 62 1.75 13.54 6.94
C CYS A 62 2.86 14.57 6.85
N THR A 63 2.69 15.71 7.51
CA THR A 63 3.66 16.80 7.62
C THR A 63 4.30 16.87 9.00
N ASN A 64 3.76 16.15 9.99
CA ASN A 64 4.24 16.18 11.37
C ASN A 64 5.61 15.50 11.50
N PHE A 65 6.45 16.03 12.37
CA PHE A 65 7.76 15.46 12.72
C PHE A 65 8.71 15.26 11.52
N GLY A 66 8.60 16.10 10.48
CA GLY A 66 9.44 16.00 9.29
C GLY A 66 9.12 14.80 8.40
N GLN A 67 7.94 14.20 8.54
CA GLN A 67 7.53 13.06 7.72
C GLN A 67 7.37 13.42 6.24
N GLU A 68 7.09 14.69 5.92
CA GLU A 68 6.98 15.18 4.55
C GLU A 68 8.25 14.95 3.71
N LYS A 69 9.42 14.85 4.38
CA LYS A 69 10.72 14.60 3.74
C LYS A 69 10.98 13.12 3.48
N LYS A 70 10.19 12.22 4.06
CA LYS A 70 10.36 10.79 3.87
C LYS A 70 9.67 10.32 2.61
N ASP A 71 10.43 9.71 1.71
CA ASP A 71 9.85 9.00 0.59
C ASP A 71 9.32 7.65 1.08
N MET A 72 8.00 7.47 0.95
CA MET A 72 7.29 6.24 1.32
C MET A 72 6.45 5.77 0.13
N PRO A 73 7.05 5.05 -0.80
CA PRO A 73 6.38 4.60 -2.01
C PRO A 73 5.12 3.78 -1.69
N ALA A 74 4.04 4.08 -2.41
CA ALA A 74 2.72 3.45 -2.23
C ALA A 74 2.19 3.44 -0.78
N ASP A 75 2.72 4.33 0.06
CA ASP A 75 2.48 4.42 1.52
C ASP A 75 2.68 3.09 2.27
N GLY A 76 3.63 2.26 1.79
CA GLY A 76 4.03 1.01 2.45
C GLY A 76 3.01 -0.13 2.36
N VAL A 77 2.08 -0.08 1.41
CA VAL A 77 1.16 -1.19 1.13
C VAL A 77 0.88 -1.31 -0.36
N VAL A 78 0.94 -2.52 -0.86
CA VAL A 78 0.56 -2.87 -2.23
C VAL A 78 -0.87 -3.42 -2.19
N THR A 79 -1.76 -2.86 -2.98
CA THR A 79 -3.17 -3.24 -3.04
C THR A 79 -3.56 -3.51 -4.48
N GLY A 80 -4.46 -4.45 -4.71
CA GLY A 80 -4.90 -4.76 -6.06
C GLY A 80 -5.83 -5.95 -6.12
N TYR A 81 -6.00 -6.45 -7.32
CA TYR A 81 -6.81 -7.63 -7.60
C TYR A 81 -6.18 -8.46 -8.72
N GLY A 82 -6.58 -9.68 -8.84
CA GLY A 82 -6.17 -10.61 -9.87
C GLY A 82 -7.03 -11.86 -9.80
N THR A 83 -6.58 -12.93 -10.46
CA THR A 83 -7.25 -14.24 -10.33
C THR A 83 -6.37 -15.22 -9.56
N VAL A 84 -7.02 -16.14 -8.87
CA VAL A 84 -6.42 -17.33 -8.27
C VAL A 84 -7.22 -18.52 -8.75
N ASP A 85 -6.60 -19.42 -9.49
CA ASP A 85 -7.27 -20.52 -10.20
C ASP A 85 -8.46 -20.01 -11.04
N GLY A 86 -8.27 -18.90 -11.75
CA GLY A 86 -9.27 -18.25 -12.59
C GLY A 86 -10.38 -17.50 -11.83
N ARG A 87 -10.38 -17.45 -10.50
CA ARG A 87 -11.39 -16.76 -9.70
C ARG A 87 -10.90 -15.40 -9.25
N LEU A 88 -11.74 -14.37 -9.36
CA LEU A 88 -11.42 -13.01 -8.93
C LEU A 88 -11.16 -12.96 -7.42
N VAL A 89 -10.01 -12.41 -7.05
CA VAL A 89 -9.58 -12.21 -5.67
C VAL A 89 -9.01 -10.81 -5.54
N TYR A 90 -9.36 -10.11 -4.48
CA TYR A 90 -8.72 -8.87 -4.07
C TYR A 90 -7.68 -9.15 -2.99
N ALA A 91 -6.58 -8.37 -2.98
CA ALA A 91 -5.58 -8.54 -1.96
C ALA A 91 -4.86 -7.24 -1.60
N TYR A 92 -4.31 -7.22 -0.40
CA TYR A 92 -3.31 -6.23 0.00
C TYR A 92 -2.14 -6.92 0.68
N ALA A 93 -0.94 -6.34 0.52
CA ALA A 93 0.26 -6.80 1.18
C ALA A 93 1.03 -5.61 1.77
N GLN A 94 1.32 -5.66 3.07
CA GLN A 94 2.15 -4.65 3.72
C GLN A 94 3.60 -4.81 3.31
N ASP A 95 4.22 -3.70 2.91
CA ASP A 95 5.62 -3.68 2.48
C ASP A 95 6.54 -3.33 3.66
N PHE A 96 7.15 -4.35 4.25
CA PHE A 96 8.07 -4.18 5.36
C PHE A 96 9.28 -3.32 5.00
N THR A 97 9.66 -3.24 3.72
CA THR A 97 10.78 -2.42 3.27
C THR A 97 10.49 -0.93 3.38
N VAL A 98 9.20 -0.54 3.39
CA VAL A 98 8.75 0.85 3.53
C VAL A 98 8.27 1.08 4.96
N SER A 99 9.04 1.83 5.74
CA SER A 99 8.71 2.18 7.14
C SER A 99 8.31 0.99 8.03
N GLY A 100 8.89 -0.22 7.76
CA GLY A 100 8.58 -1.44 8.51
C GLY A 100 7.13 -1.92 8.34
N GLY A 101 6.48 -1.61 7.24
CA GLY A 101 5.08 -1.98 6.98
C GLY A 101 4.05 -1.33 7.90
N ALA A 102 4.44 -0.27 8.62
CA ALA A 102 3.58 0.36 9.62
C ALA A 102 2.38 1.07 9.00
N LEU A 103 1.21 0.89 9.60
CA LEU A 103 -0.05 1.47 9.16
C LEU A 103 -0.05 2.99 9.29
N GLY A 104 -0.24 3.70 8.18
CA GLY A 104 -0.52 5.12 8.12
C GLY A 104 -1.92 5.43 7.63
N GLU A 105 -2.27 6.71 7.48
CA GLU A 105 -3.60 7.13 7.02
C GLU A 105 -3.91 6.61 5.61
N LYS A 106 -3.04 6.90 4.64
CA LYS A 106 -3.26 6.49 3.25
C LYS A 106 -3.07 4.99 3.05
N HIS A 107 -2.18 4.39 3.82
CA HIS A 107 -2.06 2.94 3.92
C HIS A 107 -3.41 2.29 4.31
N ALA A 108 -4.04 2.77 5.37
CA ALA A 108 -5.36 2.29 5.80
C ALA A 108 -6.45 2.53 4.75
N HIS A 109 -6.46 3.72 4.10
CA HIS A 109 -7.41 4.03 3.04
C HIS A 109 -7.31 3.08 1.84
N LYS A 110 -6.09 2.71 1.45
CA LYS A 110 -5.85 1.74 0.36
C LYS A 110 -6.42 0.36 0.71
N ILE A 111 -6.15 -0.11 1.94
CA ILE A 111 -6.69 -1.39 2.42
C ILE A 111 -8.21 -1.35 2.44
N TRP A 112 -8.78 -0.31 3.04
CA TRP A 112 -10.23 -0.14 3.10
C TRP A 112 -10.88 -0.12 1.72
N LYS A 113 -10.31 0.65 0.78
CA LYS A 113 -10.81 0.72 -0.59
C LYS A 113 -10.83 -0.64 -1.28
N VAL A 114 -9.76 -1.45 -1.13
CA VAL A 114 -9.71 -2.76 -1.75
C VAL A 114 -10.71 -3.74 -1.11
N MET A 115 -10.94 -3.63 0.19
CA MET A 115 -11.98 -4.42 0.88
C MET A 115 -13.38 -4.04 0.40
N ASP A 116 -13.68 -2.74 0.25
CA ASP A 116 -14.96 -2.25 -0.30
C ASP A 116 -15.20 -2.76 -1.73
N LEU A 117 -14.16 -2.74 -2.56
CA LEU A 117 -14.27 -3.26 -3.93
C LEU A 117 -14.54 -4.77 -3.92
N ALA A 118 -13.85 -5.53 -3.06
CA ALA A 118 -14.08 -6.96 -2.90
C ALA A 118 -15.54 -7.25 -2.49
N MET A 119 -16.07 -6.51 -1.52
CA MET A 119 -17.47 -6.63 -1.09
C MET A 119 -18.44 -6.33 -2.22
N LYS A 120 -18.24 -5.25 -2.98
CA LYS A 120 -19.09 -4.87 -4.11
C LYS A 120 -19.10 -5.91 -5.22
N MET A 121 -17.98 -6.58 -5.43
CA MET A 121 -17.82 -7.62 -6.46
C MET A 121 -18.20 -9.02 -5.97
N GLY A 122 -18.49 -9.19 -4.68
CA GLY A 122 -18.75 -10.50 -4.08
C GLY A 122 -17.52 -11.42 -4.13
N ALA A 123 -16.30 -10.84 -4.13
CA ALA A 123 -15.05 -11.57 -4.22
C ALA A 123 -14.33 -11.61 -2.86
N PRO A 124 -13.52 -12.64 -2.58
CA PRO A 124 -12.72 -12.69 -1.36
C PRO A 124 -11.64 -11.59 -1.37
N CYS A 125 -11.24 -11.15 -0.16
CA CYS A 125 -10.12 -10.24 0.04
C CYS A 125 -9.08 -10.91 0.95
N ILE A 126 -7.84 -11.01 0.47
CA ILE A 126 -6.71 -11.62 1.18
C ILE A 126 -5.80 -10.53 1.70
N GLY A 127 -5.52 -10.53 3.01
CA GLY A 127 -4.60 -9.61 3.65
C GLY A 127 -3.28 -10.28 4.03
N ILE A 128 -2.16 -9.80 3.50
CA ILE A 128 -0.82 -10.25 3.83
C ILE A 128 -0.17 -9.21 4.74
N ASN A 129 -0.19 -9.47 6.04
CA ASN A 129 0.34 -8.54 7.03
C ASN A 129 1.82 -8.83 7.30
N ASP A 130 2.67 -7.80 7.18
CA ASP A 130 4.08 -7.85 7.55
C ASP A 130 4.47 -6.47 8.09
N SER A 131 4.35 -6.29 9.40
CA SER A 131 4.61 -5.02 10.05
C SER A 131 5.37 -5.17 11.36
N PHE A 132 6.33 -4.27 11.59
CA PHE A 132 7.02 -4.15 12.87
C PHE A 132 6.15 -3.43 13.93
N LYS A 133 5.28 -2.49 13.48
CA LYS A 133 4.33 -1.76 14.32
C LYS A 133 2.94 -1.86 13.71
N ILE A 134 1.96 -2.20 14.51
CA ILE A 134 0.56 -2.26 14.05
C ILE A 134 0.12 -0.88 13.56
N ILE A 135 0.47 0.19 14.29
CA ILE A 135 0.06 1.56 13.99
C ILE A 135 1.26 2.51 14.13
N ASP A 136 1.53 3.29 13.11
CA ASP A 136 2.45 4.41 13.21
C ASP A 136 1.68 5.68 13.66
N ARG A 137 1.71 5.95 14.95
CA ARG A 137 1.02 7.11 15.53
C ARG A 137 1.47 8.44 14.94
N THR A 138 2.69 8.54 14.41
CA THR A 138 3.20 9.75 13.77
C THR A 138 2.58 9.99 12.40
N ARG A 139 2.03 8.94 11.76
CA ARG A 139 1.45 8.96 10.42
C ARG A 139 -0.08 8.99 10.40
N ILE A 140 -0.73 8.76 11.53
CA ILE A 140 -2.20 8.74 11.61
C ILE A 140 -2.78 10.14 11.80
N GLY A 141 -1.96 11.12 12.22
CA GLY A 141 -2.38 12.51 12.33
C GLY A 141 -3.68 12.71 13.15
N SER A 142 -4.16 13.95 13.18
CA SER A 142 -5.36 14.37 13.90
C SER A 142 -6.70 13.77 13.40
N VAL A 143 -6.70 12.99 12.33
CA VAL A 143 -7.92 12.47 11.69
C VAL A 143 -8.66 11.49 12.58
N MET A 144 -7.98 10.68 13.37
CA MET A 144 -8.65 9.79 14.34
C MET A 144 -9.28 10.53 15.52
N GLY A 145 -8.80 11.74 15.84
CA GLY A 145 -9.39 12.59 16.87
C GLY A 145 -10.72 13.22 16.45
N ALA A 146 -10.86 13.56 15.16
CA ALA A 146 -12.07 14.20 14.63
C ALA A 146 -13.23 13.20 14.45
N ASP A 147 -12.96 12.00 13.99
CA ASP A 147 -14.00 10.97 13.81
C ASP A 147 -14.48 10.36 15.13
N ARG A 148 -13.62 10.24 16.15
CA ARG A 148 -14.07 9.84 17.48
C ARG A 148 -15.04 10.84 18.09
N LYS A 149 -14.81 12.13 17.94
CA LYS A 149 -15.73 13.16 18.45
C LYS A 149 -17.10 13.12 17.75
N ARG A 150 -17.15 12.80 16.45
CA ARG A 150 -18.42 12.68 15.71
C ARG A 150 -19.23 11.44 16.11
N LYS A 151 -18.60 10.30 16.38
CA LYS A 151 -19.31 9.06 16.73
C LYS A 151 -19.91 9.05 18.13
N TYR A 152 -19.41 9.87 19.06
CA TYR A 152 -19.87 9.91 20.44
C TYR A 152 -20.64 11.19 20.82
N ALA A 153 -20.69 12.19 19.96
CA ALA A 153 -21.49 13.41 20.19
C ALA A 153 -23.00 13.25 19.93
N GLY A 154 -23.43 12.08 19.47
CA GLY A 154 -24.83 11.78 19.17
C GLY A 154 -25.52 10.80 20.12
N LYS A 155 -24.96 10.56 21.30
CA LYS A 155 -25.58 9.73 22.35
C LYS A 155 -25.50 10.45 23.71
N GLN A 156 -26.30 11.46 23.87
CA GLN A 156 -26.80 11.97 25.16
C GLN A 156 -28.30 12.22 24.99
#